data_c0d2132ff5598f698a68eb42dc8b0768
#
_entry.id   c0d2132ff5598f698a68eb42dc8b0768
#
_cell.length_a   1.000
_cell.length_b   1.000
_cell.length_c   1.000
_cell.angle_alpha   90.00
_cell.angle_beta   90.00
_cell.angle_gamma   90.00
#
_symmetry.space_group_name_H-M   'P 1'
#
loop_
_entity.id
_entity.type
_entity.pdbx_description
1 polymer ?
#
loop_
_entity_poly.entity_id
_entity_poly.type
_entity_poly.pdbx_seq_one_letter_code
_entity_poly.pdbx_strand_id
1 'polypeptide(L)'
;MPLAPTAPFAHALQTFKMPSGATGRFHSLPALAAEFPGIARLPVSIRIVLEAVLRHCDGRRITPEHVRELANWKPVAARNEEIPFVVARVVLQDFTGVPLLCDLAAMRSEAARPPLGNSRTRVKTADTRAGS
;
A
#
# COMPACT_ATOMS: atom_id res chain seq x y z
N MET A 1 -11.86 28.88 -12.18
CA MET A 1 -10.99 27.71 -12.04
C MET A 1 -11.73 26.67 -11.19
N PRO A 2 -12.03 25.48 -11.68
CA PRO A 2 -12.59 24.43 -10.84
C PRO A 2 -11.53 24.01 -9.84
N LEU A 3 -11.86 24.05 -8.54
CA LEU A 3 -11.09 23.47 -7.46
C LEU A 3 -10.83 22.00 -7.81
N ALA A 4 -9.56 21.61 -7.88
CA ALA A 4 -9.18 20.21 -7.99
C ALA A 4 -9.89 19.42 -6.87
N PRO A 5 -10.45 18.24 -7.13
CA PRO A 5 -11.11 17.45 -6.10
C PRO A 5 -10.10 17.22 -4.99
N THR A 6 -10.38 17.76 -3.81
CA THR A 6 -9.56 17.54 -2.63
C THR A 6 -9.45 16.03 -2.42
N ALA A 7 -8.22 15.53 -2.44
CA ALA A 7 -7.99 14.09 -2.27
C ALA A 7 -8.71 13.61 -1.00
N PRO A 8 -9.45 12.48 -1.05
CA PRO A 8 -10.15 11.97 0.10
C PRO A 8 -9.15 11.77 1.24
N PHE A 9 -9.51 12.18 2.45
CA PHE A 9 -8.66 12.07 3.65
C PHE A 9 -7.34 12.87 3.59
N ALA A 10 -7.29 13.98 2.86
CA ALA A 10 -6.10 14.84 2.76
C ALA A 10 -5.58 15.31 4.14
N HIS A 11 -6.48 15.46 5.13
CA HIS A 11 -6.13 15.83 6.52
C HIS A 11 -5.29 14.76 7.23
N ALA A 12 -5.37 13.51 6.80
CA ALA A 12 -4.55 12.42 7.35
C ALA A 12 -3.11 12.43 6.81
N LEU A 13 -2.83 13.14 5.72
CA LEU A 13 -1.48 13.25 5.17
C LEU A 13 -0.69 14.30 5.93
N GLN A 14 0.34 13.88 6.64
CA GLN A 14 1.22 14.73 7.43
C GLN A 14 2.66 14.68 6.93
N THR A 15 3.45 15.68 7.33
CA THR A 15 4.86 15.79 6.96
C THR A 15 5.74 15.76 8.20
N PHE A 16 6.96 15.28 8.04
CA PHE A 16 8.01 15.33 9.06
C PHE A 16 9.35 15.66 8.43
N LYS A 17 10.25 16.25 9.22
CA LYS A 17 11.63 16.51 8.78
C LYS A 17 12.52 15.34 9.17
N MET A 18 13.26 14.84 8.20
CA MET A 18 14.32 13.85 8.44
C MET A 18 15.60 14.51 8.95
N PRO A 19 16.48 13.80 9.66
CA PRO A 19 17.78 14.31 10.09
C PRO A 19 18.64 14.84 8.93
N SER A 20 18.45 14.31 7.74
CA SER A 20 19.10 14.76 6.49
C SER A 20 18.60 16.11 5.96
N GLY A 21 17.62 16.74 6.62
CA GLY A 21 16.95 17.96 6.15
C GLY A 21 15.84 17.74 5.14
N ALA A 22 15.69 16.54 4.59
CA ALA A 22 14.62 16.22 3.65
C ALA A 22 13.26 16.15 4.36
N THR A 23 12.18 16.44 3.63
CA THR A 23 10.82 16.34 4.14
C THR A 23 10.20 15.02 3.72
N GLY A 24 9.84 14.20 4.70
CA GLY A 24 9.04 12.98 4.51
C GLY A 24 7.55 13.25 4.66
N ARG A 25 6.73 12.37 4.10
CA ARG A 25 5.27 12.37 4.25
C ARG A 25 4.80 11.02 4.77
N PHE A 26 3.76 11.04 5.59
CA PHE A 26 3.14 9.82 6.13
C PHE A 26 1.63 10.02 6.31
N HIS A 27 0.89 8.94 6.35
CA HIS A 27 -0.53 8.96 6.67
C HIS A 27 -0.73 8.71 8.17
N SER A 28 -1.33 9.69 8.85
CA SER A 28 -1.54 9.66 10.29
C SER A 28 -2.89 9.04 10.61
N LEU A 29 -2.91 7.83 11.18
CA LEU A 29 -4.13 7.23 11.70
C LEU A 29 -4.75 8.01 12.87
N PRO A 30 -3.97 8.64 13.78
CA PRO A 30 -4.54 9.54 14.77
C PRO A 30 -5.28 10.74 14.16
N ALA A 31 -4.79 11.30 13.06
CA ALA A 31 -5.50 12.38 12.36
C ALA A 31 -6.80 11.84 11.71
N LEU A 32 -6.77 10.65 11.14
CA LEU A 32 -7.96 9.99 10.59
C LEU A 32 -8.97 9.64 11.70
N ALA A 33 -8.53 9.40 12.93
CA ALA A 33 -9.39 9.11 14.07
C ALA A 33 -10.33 10.28 14.45
N ALA A 34 -10.05 11.48 13.99
CA ALA A 34 -10.97 12.61 14.15
C ALA A 34 -12.29 12.36 13.41
N GLU A 35 -12.23 11.69 12.26
CA GLU A 35 -13.42 11.29 11.48
C GLU A 35 -13.96 9.92 11.94
N PHE A 36 -13.05 9.00 12.34
CA PHE A 36 -13.38 7.62 12.75
C PHE A 36 -12.83 7.30 14.14
N PRO A 37 -13.51 7.67 15.22
CA PRO A 37 -13.00 7.48 16.60
C PRO A 37 -12.72 6.02 16.97
N GLY A 38 -13.32 5.06 16.26
CA GLY A 38 -13.12 3.63 16.47
C GLY A 38 -11.72 3.11 16.12
N ILE A 39 -10.92 3.86 15.35
CA ILE A 39 -9.61 3.41 14.86
C ILE A 39 -8.65 3.02 15.99
N ALA A 40 -8.70 3.74 17.12
CA ALA A 40 -7.83 3.46 18.27
C ALA A 40 -8.07 2.06 18.89
N ARG A 41 -9.27 1.49 18.71
CA ARG A 41 -9.67 0.18 19.20
C ARG A 41 -9.43 -0.95 18.20
N LEU A 42 -9.07 -0.64 16.97
CA LEU A 42 -8.81 -1.65 15.96
C LEU A 42 -7.57 -2.49 16.33
N PRO A 43 -7.57 -3.79 16.04
CA PRO A 43 -6.36 -4.61 16.13
C PRO A 43 -5.20 -4.01 15.33
N VAL A 44 -3.97 -4.21 15.78
CA VAL A 44 -2.77 -3.66 15.11
C VAL A 44 -2.71 -4.10 13.65
N SER A 45 -3.03 -5.36 13.35
CA SER A 45 -3.07 -5.89 11.98
C SER A 45 -4.03 -5.10 11.09
N ILE A 46 -5.23 -4.81 11.58
CA ILE A 46 -6.24 -4.04 10.83
C ILE A 46 -5.77 -2.58 10.65
N ARG A 47 -5.10 -1.99 11.64
CA ARG A 47 -4.53 -0.62 11.49
C ARG A 47 -3.44 -0.57 10.44
N ILE A 48 -2.60 -1.61 10.32
CA ILE A 48 -1.58 -1.70 9.27
C ILE A 48 -2.23 -1.79 7.89
N VAL A 49 -3.26 -2.61 7.74
CA VAL A 49 -4.01 -2.72 6.48
C VAL A 49 -4.71 -1.39 6.15
N LEU A 50 -5.35 -0.77 7.13
CA LEU A 50 -6.02 0.52 6.96
C LEU A 50 -5.04 1.61 6.49
N GLU A 51 -3.84 1.69 7.07
CA GLU A 51 -2.82 2.65 6.64
C GLU A 51 -2.37 2.40 5.20
N ALA A 52 -2.18 1.14 4.82
CA ALA A 52 -1.80 0.79 3.46
C ALA A 52 -2.91 1.11 2.44
N VAL A 53 -4.17 0.85 2.78
CA VAL A 53 -5.33 1.18 1.94
C VAL A 53 -5.49 2.70 1.83
N LEU A 54 -5.35 3.44 2.93
CA LEU A 54 -5.39 4.90 2.95
C LEU A 54 -4.31 5.52 2.07
N ARG A 55 -3.08 4.99 2.13
CA ARG A 55 -1.94 5.46 1.34
C ARG A 55 -2.15 5.30 -0.17
N HIS A 56 -2.85 4.26 -0.57
CA HIS A 56 -3.08 3.92 -1.98
C HIS A 56 -4.49 4.27 -2.46
N CYS A 57 -5.24 5.08 -1.67
CA CYS A 57 -6.58 5.52 -2.03
C CYS A 57 -6.52 6.47 -3.23
N ASP A 58 -6.76 5.94 -4.43
CA ASP A 58 -6.72 6.65 -5.71
C ASP A 58 -8.12 6.95 -6.27
N GLY A 59 -9.18 6.53 -5.58
CA GLY A 59 -10.56 6.66 -6.01
C GLY A 59 -10.97 5.78 -7.19
N ARG A 60 -10.07 4.88 -7.65
CA ARG A 60 -10.34 3.94 -8.76
C ARG A 60 -10.24 2.50 -8.28
N ARG A 61 -9.03 2.04 -7.98
CA ARG A 61 -8.75 0.70 -7.48
C ARG A 61 -9.03 0.60 -5.99
N ILE A 62 -8.59 1.60 -5.24
CA ILE A 62 -8.84 1.73 -3.81
C ILE A 62 -9.67 2.98 -3.61
N THR A 63 -10.91 2.79 -3.22
CA THR A 63 -11.89 3.86 -3.07
C THR A 63 -11.98 4.34 -1.61
N PRO A 64 -12.53 5.52 -1.36
CA PRO A 64 -12.79 6.01 0.00
C PRO A 64 -13.68 5.07 0.82
N GLU A 65 -14.57 4.32 0.16
CA GLU A 65 -15.46 3.34 0.80
C GLU A 65 -14.65 2.22 1.47
N HIS A 66 -13.61 1.69 0.81
CA HIS A 66 -12.71 0.69 1.40
C HIS A 66 -12.02 1.20 2.67
N VAL A 67 -11.63 2.49 2.69
CA VAL A 67 -11.06 3.12 3.89
C VAL A 67 -12.11 3.20 5.01
N ARG A 68 -13.35 3.61 4.70
CA ARG A 68 -14.44 3.70 5.69
C ARG A 68 -14.82 2.33 6.24
N GLU A 69 -14.86 1.31 5.40
CA GLU A 69 -15.16 -0.06 5.81
C GLU A 69 -14.13 -0.58 6.81
N LEU A 70 -12.83 -0.42 6.52
CA LEU A 70 -11.75 -0.80 7.43
C LEU A 70 -11.74 0.02 8.72
N ALA A 71 -12.01 1.32 8.63
CA ALA A 71 -12.07 2.19 9.81
C ALA A 71 -13.22 1.80 10.76
N ASN A 72 -14.30 1.26 10.21
CA ASN A 72 -15.47 0.77 10.96
C ASN A 72 -15.48 -0.76 11.17
N TRP A 73 -14.34 -1.43 10.97
CA TRP A 73 -14.23 -2.87 11.06
C TRP A 73 -14.69 -3.40 12.43
N LYS A 74 -15.41 -4.54 12.42
CA LYS A 74 -15.89 -5.23 13.61
C LYS A 74 -15.54 -6.72 13.54
N PRO A 75 -15.17 -7.37 14.68
CA PRO A 75 -14.75 -8.78 14.67
C PRO A 75 -15.79 -9.76 14.12
N VAL A 76 -17.07 -9.50 14.40
CA VAL A 76 -18.20 -10.39 14.08
C VAL A 76 -19.07 -9.89 12.93
N ALA A 77 -18.65 -8.88 12.19
CA ALA A 77 -19.39 -8.42 11.02
C ALA A 77 -19.31 -9.44 9.87
N ALA A 78 -20.38 -9.53 9.08
CA ALA A 78 -20.34 -10.26 7.81
C ALA A 78 -19.26 -9.65 6.89
N ARG A 79 -18.52 -10.52 6.20
CA ARG A 79 -17.43 -10.12 5.30
C ARG A 79 -17.85 -10.48 3.88
N ASN A 80 -18.51 -9.54 3.24
CA ASN A 80 -19.11 -9.77 1.93
C ASN A 80 -18.30 -9.11 0.80
N GLU A 81 -17.30 -8.31 1.15
CA GLU A 81 -16.52 -7.54 0.17
C GLU A 81 -15.01 -7.78 0.31
N GLU A 82 -14.35 -7.81 -0.83
CA GLU A 82 -12.89 -7.87 -0.91
C GLU A 82 -12.32 -6.46 -1.00
N ILE A 83 -11.36 -6.17 -0.13
CA ILE A 83 -10.67 -4.88 -0.13
C ILE A 83 -9.33 -5.05 -0.83
N PRO A 84 -9.07 -4.32 -1.93
CA PRO A 84 -7.78 -4.34 -2.59
C PRO A 84 -6.67 -3.90 -1.64
N PHE A 85 -5.62 -4.71 -1.53
CA PHE A 85 -4.50 -4.43 -0.64
C PHE A 85 -3.19 -4.43 -1.41
N VAL A 86 -2.40 -3.36 -1.24
CA VAL A 86 -1.05 -3.26 -1.79
C VAL A 86 -0.04 -3.60 -0.70
N VAL A 87 0.66 -4.71 -0.88
CA VAL A 87 1.68 -5.16 0.05
C VAL A 87 2.87 -4.19 0.03
N ALA A 88 3.21 -3.65 1.20
CA ALA A 88 4.35 -2.74 1.35
C ALA A 88 5.65 -3.48 1.67
N ARG A 89 5.55 -4.63 2.34
CA ARG A 89 6.70 -5.42 2.78
C ARG A 89 6.35 -6.89 2.85
N VAL A 90 7.25 -7.73 2.38
CA VAL A 90 7.18 -9.19 2.50
C VAL A 90 8.34 -9.63 3.40
N VAL A 91 8.03 -10.37 4.45
CA VAL A 91 9.03 -10.97 5.34
C VAL A 91 9.23 -12.41 4.91
N LEU A 92 10.44 -12.77 4.56
CA LEU A 92 10.84 -14.12 4.16
C LEU A 92 11.83 -14.65 5.19
N GLN A 93 11.68 -15.91 5.53
CA GLN A 93 12.75 -16.63 6.26
C GLN A 93 13.82 -17.11 5.28
N ASP A 94 15.02 -17.41 5.76
CA ASP A 94 16.18 -17.77 4.92
C ASP A 94 15.88 -18.95 3.99
N PHE A 95 15.20 -19.98 4.50
CA PHE A 95 14.88 -21.17 3.71
C PHE A 95 13.84 -20.91 2.62
N THR A 96 12.81 -20.12 2.88
CA THR A 96 11.74 -19.82 1.90
C THR A 96 12.09 -18.65 0.98
N GLY A 97 13.10 -17.86 1.32
CA GLY A 97 13.58 -16.75 0.50
C GLY A 97 14.25 -17.21 -0.79
N VAL A 98 14.96 -18.33 -0.77
CA VAL A 98 15.68 -18.84 -1.95
C VAL A 98 14.74 -19.23 -3.09
N PRO A 99 13.67 -20.03 -2.89
CA PRO A 99 12.69 -20.33 -3.94
C PRO A 99 12.06 -19.06 -4.55
N LEU A 100 11.68 -18.09 -3.73
CA LEU A 100 11.11 -16.83 -4.22
C LEU A 100 12.11 -16.06 -5.08
N LEU A 101 13.38 -15.99 -4.69
CA LEU A 101 14.41 -15.31 -5.46
C LEU A 101 14.64 -16.00 -6.81
N CYS A 102 14.59 -17.34 -6.85
CA CYS A 102 14.65 -18.11 -8.10
C CYS A 102 13.46 -17.80 -9.01
N ASP A 103 12.25 -17.73 -8.45
CA ASP A 103 11.04 -17.42 -9.21
C ASP A 103 11.08 -15.99 -9.76
N LEU A 104 11.50 -15.02 -8.95
CA LEU A 104 11.65 -13.63 -9.40
C LEU A 104 12.73 -13.50 -10.49
N ALA A 105 13.84 -14.23 -10.39
CA ALA A 105 14.88 -14.27 -11.41
C ALA A 105 14.36 -14.91 -12.70
N ALA A 106 13.62 -15.99 -12.62
CA ALA A 106 12.98 -16.64 -13.76
C ALA A 106 11.95 -15.71 -14.44
N MET A 107 11.09 -15.06 -13.66
CA MET A 107 10.13 -14.07 -14.18
C MET A 107 10.82 -12.91 -14.88
N ARG A 108 11.94 -12.42 -14.32
CA ARG A 108 12.74 -11.36 -14.93
C ARG A 108 13.35 -11.81 -16.25
N SER A 109 13.88 -13.00 -16.31
CA SER A 109 14.48 -13.58 -17.53
C SER A 109 13.44 -13.76 -18.62
N GLU A 110 12.25 -14.24 -18.27
CA GLU A 110 11.16 -14.40 -19.21
C GLU A 110 10.61 -13.06 -19.71
N ALA A 111 10.48 -12.08 -18.83
CA ALA A 111 10.05 -10.73 -19.21
C ALA A 111 11.06 -10.00 -20.11
N ALA A 112 12.34 -10.36 -20.05
CA ALA A 112 13.40 -9.81 -20.91
C ALA A 112 13.49 -10.50 -22.28
N ARG A 113 12.85 -11.66 -22.49
CA ARG A 113 12.79 -12.31 -23.80
C ARG A 113 11.97 -11.43 -24.76
N PRO A 114 12.44 -11.23 -26.01
CA PRO A 114 11.62 -10.53 -26.99
C PRO A 114 10.33 -11.30 -27.23
N PRO A 115 9.17 -10.63 -27.30
CA PRO A 115 7.90 -11.31 -27.45
C PRO A 115 7.82 -12.02 -28.79
N LEU A 116 7.58 -13.32 -28.75
CA LEU A 116 6.98 -14.02 -29.88
C LEU A 116 5.53 -13.53 -30.02
N GLY A 117 5.31 -12.38 -30.66
CA GLY A 117 3.97 -11.86 -30.99
C GLY A 117 3.18 -11.38 -29.77
N ASN A 118 3.23 -10.09 -29.53
CA ASN A 118 2.20 -9.27 -28.89
C ASN A 118 1.69 -9.65 -27.49
N SER A 119 2.50 -9.43 -26.45
CA SER A 119 1.96 -9.11 -25.13
C SER A 119 3.03 -8.39 -24.27
N ARG A 120 2.81 -7.10 -24.02
CA ARG A 120 3.69 -6.28 -23.17
C ARG A 120 3.25 -6.37 -21.71
N THR A 121 3.84 -7.26 -20.94
CA THR A 121 3.80 -7.18 -19.49
C THR A 121 5.16 -6.67 -18.99
N ARG A 122 5.25 -5.40 -18.66
CA ARG A 122 6.47 -4.77 -18.14
C ARG A 122 6.50 -4.88 -16.63
N VAL A 123 7.23 -5.86 -16.11
CA VAL A 123 7.53 -5.93 -14.67
C VAL A 123 8.62 -4.91 -14.34
N LYS A 124 8.28 -3.86 -13.59
CA LYS A 124 9.27 -2.93 -13.02
C LYS A 124 9.94 -3.59 -11.83
N THR A 125 11.17 -4.05 -11.98
CA THR A 125 12.02 -4.41 -10.85
C THR A 125 12.53 -3.13 -10.20
N ALA A 126 12.32 -3.01 -8.88
CA ALA A 126 12.95 -1.94 -8.10
C ALA A 126 14.47 -2.12 -8.15
N ASP A 127 15.18 -1.07 -8.57
CA ASP A 127 16.63 -1.03 -8.65
C ASP A 127 17.20 -1.00 -7.23
N THR A 128 17.75 -2.11 -6.78
CA THR A 128 18.48 -2.17 -5.51
C THR A 128 19.89 -1.66 -5.77
N ARG A 129 20.07 -0.35 -5.77
CA ARG A 129 21.40 0.24 -5.68
C ARG A 129 21.92 0.03 -4.26
N ALA A 130 22.77 -0.98 -4.08
CA ALA A 130 23.72 -1.02 -2.99
C ALA A 130 24.73 0.11 -3.25
N GLY A 131 24.69 1.15 -2.43
CA GLY A 131 25.73 2.16 -2.40
C GLY A 131 26.98 1.59 -1.72
N SER A 132 28.09 1.71 -2.40
CA SER A 132 29.43 1.59 -1.85
C SER A 132 29.69 2.75 -0.92
#